data_3f585230def837a160c275a7d1801e03
#
_entry.id   3f585230def837a160c275a7d1801e03
#
_cell.length_a   1.000
_cell.length_b   1.000
_cell.length_c   1.000
_cell.angle_alpha   90.00
_cell.angle_beta   90.00
_cell.angle_gamma   90.00
#
_symmetry.space_group_name_H-M   'P 1'
#
loop_
_entity.id
_entity.type
_entity.pdbx_description
1 polymer ?
#
loop_
_entity_poly.entity_id
_entity_poly.type
_entity_poly.pdbx_seq_one_letter_code
_entity_poly.pdbx_strand_id
1 'polypeptide(L)'
;MSHANSQNHNNEGDPACELDLRGVICPYNFVKTKLQLEAMESGELLAVILDDGEPIRNVPESIRNEGHIVVRQEAIGQAFRVLIRKK
;
A
#
# COMPACT_ATOMS: atom_id res chain seq x y z
N MET A 1 15.25 24.88 -2.20
CA MET A 1 15.34 24.30 -2.08
C MET A 1 14.99 23.59 -1.99
N SER A 2 15.03 23.53 -1.93
CA SER A 2 15.04 22.72 -1.65
C SER A 2 14.70 22.01 -1.58
N HIS A 3 14.68 22.04 -1.41
CA HIS A 3 14.64 21.20 -1.09
C HIS A 3 14.41 20.38 -0.94
N ALA A 4 14.32 20.64 -0.79
CA ALA A 4 14.36 19.73 -0.50
C ALA A 4 14.12 18.96 -0.42
N ASN A 5 14.26 19.14 -0.33
CA ASN A 5 14.30 18.26 -0.06
C ASN A 5 14.15 17.39 0.15
N SER A 6 14.09 17.53 0.23
CA SER A 6 14.24 16.62 0.54
C SER A 6 14.19 15.78 0.67
N GLN A 7 14.30 15.93 0.78
CA GLN A 7 14.50 15.08 1.04
C GLN A 7 14.48 14.11 1.22
N ASN A 8 14.48 14.20 1.25
CA ASN A 8 14.65 13.27 1.53
C ASN A 8 14.64 12.37 1.72
N HIS A 9 14.65 12.41 1.73
CA HIS A 9 14.87 11.69 2.12
C HIS A 9 14.81 10.57 2.19
N ASN A 10 15.20 10.28 1.97
CA ASN A 10 15.28 9.07 2.02
C ASN A 10 14.69 8.28 2.91
N ASN A 11 14.02 8.15 2.97
CA ASN A 11 13.30 7.80 4.12
C ASN A 11 12.55 6.52 3.88
N GLU A 12 12.72 5.55 4.78
CA GLU A 12 12.19 4.22 4.55
C GLU A 12 10.68 4.18 4.61
N GLY A 13 10.05 5.14 5.25
CA GLY A 13 8.63 5.12 5.44
C GLY A 13 7.83 5.77 4.33
N ASP A 14 8.50 6.34 3.36
CA ASP A 14 7.80 7.10 2.33
C ASP A 14 7.40 6.22 1.18
N PRO A 15 6.10 6.09 0.89
CA PRO A 15 5.66 5.28 -0.24
C PRO A 15 5.92 5.99 -1.55
N ALA A 16 6.25 5.20 -2.57
CA ALA A 16 6.40 5.72 -3.91
C ALA A 16 5.05 6.08 -4.53
N CYS A 17 4.01 5.36 -4.13
CA CYS A 17 2.65 5.57 -4.63
C CYS A 17 1.66 5.36 -3.51
N GLU A 18 0.48 5.93 -3.69
CA GLU A 18 -0.60 5.71 -2.73
C GLU A 18 -1.90 5.51 -3.49
N LEU A 19 -2.67 4.50 -3.10
CA LEU A 19 -3.97 4.20 -3.68
C LEU A 19 -5.04 4.33 -2.59
N ASP A 20 -6.06 5.10 -2.89
CA ASP A 20 -7.22 5.19 -2.00
C ASP A 20 -8.27 4.23 -2.52
N LEU A 21 -8.41 3.10 -1.85
CA LEU A 21 -9.31 2.05 -2.28
C LEU A 21 -10.56 1.97 -1.42
N ARG A 22 -10.86 3.04 -0.68
CA ARG A 22 -12.10 3.07 0.09
C ARG A 22 -13.27 2.99 -0.87
N GLY A 23 -14.26 2.17 -0.52
CA GLY A 23 -15.43 1.97 -1.34
C GLY A 23 -15.25 1.00 -2.49
N VAL A 24 -14.05 0.50 -2.70
CA VAL A 24 -13.79 -0.44 -3.78
C VAL A 24 -14.02 -1.85 -3.25
N ILE A 25 -14.88 -2.59 -3.92
CA ILE A 25 -15.26 -3.93 -3.44
C ILE A 25 -14.29 -4.98 -3.92
N CYS A 26 -14.29 -6.10 -3.20
CA CYS A 26 -13.50 -7.26 -3.55
C CYS A 26 -14.09 -7.92 -4.79
N PRO A 27 -13.31 -8.40 -5.75
CA PRO A 27 -11.84 -8.48 -5.71
C PRO A 27 -11.14 -7.29 -6.36
N TYR A 28 -11.86 -6.24 -6.71
CA TYR A 28 -11.27 -5.13 -7.45
C TYR A 28 -10.21 -4.41 -6.64
N ASN A 29 -10.39 -4.33 -5.30
CA ASN A 29 -9.38 -3.70 -4.47
C ASN A 29 -8.06 -4.47 -4.53
N PHE A 30 -8.11 -5.80 -4.49
CA PHE A 30 -6.91 -6.60 -4.62
C PHE A 30 -6.29 -6.44 -6.01
N VAL A 31 -7.13 -6.47 -7.05
CA VAL A 31 -6.63 -6.37 -8.41
C VAL A 31 -5.92 -5.04 -8.64
N LYS A 32 -6.52 -3.95 -8.16
CA LYS A 32 -5.90 -2.64 -8.32
C LYS A 32 -4.55 -2.58 -7.59
N THR A 33 -4.48 -3.15 -6.40
CA THR A 33 -3.25 -3.17 -5.63
C THR A 33 -2.19 -4.00 -6.36
N LYS A 34 -2.57 -5.16 -6.86
CA LYS A 34 -1.64 -6.04 -7.55
C LYS A 34 -1.08 -5.37 -8.80
N LEU A 35 -1.95 -4.75 -9.59
CA LEU A 35 -1.50 -4.11 -10.83
C LEU A 35 -0.55 -2.96 -10.53
N GLN A 36 -0.82 -2.20 -9.48
CA GLN A 36 0.08 -1.12 -9.12
C GLN A 36 1.45 -1.66 -8.69
N LEU A 37 1.45 -2.73 -7.91
CA LEU A 37 2.71 -3.33 -7.50
C LEU A 37 3.50 -3.86 -8.68
N GLU A 38 2.82 -4.42 -9.67
CA GLU A 38 3.50 -4.93 -10.85
C GLU A 38 4.17 -3.83 -11.66
N ALA A 39 3.68 -2.61 -11.53
CA ALA A 39 4.26 -1.47 -12.22
C ALA A 39 5.40 -0.84 -11.44
N MET A 40 5.65 -1.30 -10.23
CA MET A 40 6.67 -0.72 -9.36
C MET A 40 7.92 -1.59 -9.37
N GLU A 41 9.01 -1.00 -8.89
CA GLU A 41 10.28 -1.72 -8.83
C GLU A 41 10.47 -2.38 -7.48
N SER A 42 11.29 -3.43 -7.46
CA SER A 42 11.57 -4.16 -6.24
C SER A 42 12.00 -3.23 -5.13
N GLY A 43 11.42 -3.42 -3.96
CA GLY A 43 11.79 -2.64 -2.79
C GLY A 43 11.02 -1.35 -2.61
N GLU A 44 10.27 -0.91 -3.62
CA GLU A 44 9.47 0.28 -3.47
C GLU A 44 8.26 0.03 -2.58
N LEU A 45 7.82 1.08 -1.92
CA LEU A 45 6.69 1.00 -1.00
C LEU A 45 5.43 1.54 -1.65
N LEU A 46 4.33 0.84 -1.43
CA LEU A 46 3.00 1.26 -1.87
C LEU A 46 2.13 1.39 -0.63
N ALA A 47 1.44 2.51 -0.52
CA ALA A 47 0.44 2.69 0.52
C ALA A 47 -0.93 2.51 -0.09
N VAL A 48 -1.78 1.70 0.54
CA VAL A 48 -3.16 1.56 0.12
C VAL A 48 -4.06 1.83 1.30
N ILE A 49 -5.19 2.46 1.03
CA ILE A 49 -6.18 2.74 2.06
C ILE A 49 -7.35 1.83 1.81
N LEU A 50 -7.68 1.03 2.83
CA LEU A 50 -8.70 0.00 2.72
C LEU A 50 -9.76 0.21 3.78
N ASP A 51 -11.00 -0.11 3.43
CA ASP A 51 -12.09 -0.07 4.40
C ASP A 51 -11.92 -1.17 5.43
N ASP A 52 -12.50 -0.93 6.60
CA ASP A 52 -12.63 -1.95 7.63
C ASP A 52 -13.50 -3.11 7.11
N GLY A 53 -13.33 -4.27 7.70
CA GLY A 53 -14.11 -5.44 7.31
C GLY A 53 -13.34 -6.33 6.37
N GLU A 54 -13.98 -6.75 5.30
CA GLU A 54 -13.35 -7.67 4.36
C GLU A 54 -12.10 -7.12 3.70
N PRO A 55 -12.08 -5.86 3.25
CA PRO A 55 -10.89 -5.38 2.56
C PRO A 55 -9.63 -5.46 3.41
N ILE A 56 -9.69 -4.99 4.66
CA ILE A 56 -8.48 -5.01 5.48
C ILE A 56 -8.08 -6.41 5.89
N ARG A 57 -9.03 -7.35 5.92
CA ARG A 57 -8.71 -8.73 6.26
C ARG A 57 -8.16 -9.49 5.07
N ASN A 58 -8.69 -9.24 3.87
CA ASN A 58 -8.39 -10.09 2.72
C ASN A 58 -7.26 -9.56 1.85
N VAL A 59 -7.20 -8.25 1.64
CA VAL A 59 -6.23 -7.71 0.69
C VAL A 59 -4.79 -7.92 1.19
N PRO A 60 -4.44 -7.59 2.44
CA PRO A 60 -3.07 -7.81 2.89
C PRO A 60 -2.65 -9.26 2.79
N GLU A 61 -3.54 -10.18 3.12
CA GLU A 61 -3.19 -11.60 3.05
C GLU A 61 -2.96 -12.03 1.61
N SER A 62 -3.82 -11.59 0.69
CA SER A 62 -3.65 -11.92 -0.72
C SER A 62 -2.34 -11.34 -1.25
N ILE A 63 -1.98 -10.15 -0.82
CA ILE A 63 -0.73 -9.53 -1.24
C ILE A 63 0.47 -10.31 -0.71
N ARG A 64 0.40 -10.79 0.54
CA ARG A 64 1.46 -11.64 1.07
C ARG A 64 1.59 -12.92 0.26
N ASN A 65 0.47 -13.49 -0.16
CA ASN A 65 0.49 -14.72 -0.96
C ASN A 65 1.14 -14.50 -2.32
N GLU A 66 1.14 -13.27 -2.80
CA GLU A 66 1.83 -12.93 -4.05
C GLU A 66 3.33 -12.73 -3.85
N GLY A 67 3.79 -12.77 -2.60
CA GLY A 67 5.20 -12.65 -2.31
C GLY A 67 5.65 -11.29 -1.84
N HIS A 68 4.75 -10.33 -1.76
CA HIS A 68 5.11 -9.01 -1.28
C HIS A 68 5.12 -8.96 0.24
N ILE A 69 5.68 -7.91 0.80
CA ILE A 69 5.80 -7.77 2.24
C ILE A 69 4.86 -6.68 2.71
N VAL A 70 3.98 -7.04 3.66
CA VAL A 70 3.14 -6.04 4.31
C VAL A 70 3.93 -5.49 5.49
N VAL A 71 4.39 -4.25 5.32
CA VAL A 71 5.30 -3.64 6.29
C VAL A 71 4.56 -3.16 7.51
N ARG A 72 3.39 -2.55 7.31
CA ARG A 72 2.67 -1.95 8.42
C ARG A 72 1.22 -1.75 8.06
N GLN A 73 0.35 -1.86 9.06
CA GLN A 73 -1.06 -1.54 8.95
C GLN A 73 -1.40 -0.60 10.08
N GLU A 74 -2.05 0.50 9.77
CA GLU A 74 -2.44 1.44 10.82
C GLU A 74 -3.84 1.98 10.55
N ALA A 75 -4.60 2.14 11.62
CA ALA A 75 -5.96 2.65 11.53
C ALA A 75 -5.92 4.15 11.29
N ILE A 76 -6.74 4.62 10.35
CA ILE A 76 -6.92 6.04 10.10
C ILE A 76 -8.42 6.29 10.01
N GLY A 77 -9.00 6.77 11.12
CA GLY A 77 -10.45 6.91 11.19
C GLY A 77 -11.11 5.55 11.10
N GLN A 78 -11.99 5.40 10.12
CA GLN A 78 -12.71 4.14 9.92
C GLN A 78 -12.10 3.29 8.83
N ALA A 79 -10.90 3.64 8.40
CA ALA A 79 -10.20 2.90 7.35
C ALA A 79 -8.83 2.52 7.86
N PHE A 80 -8.07 1.84 7.01
CA PHE A 80 -6.72 1.40 7.36
C PHE A 80 -5.77 1.76 6.23
N ARG A 81 -4.59 2.21 6.63
CA ARG A 81 -3.53 2.48 5.68
C ARG A 81 -2.51 1.35 5.79
N VAL A 82 -2.26 0.70 4.67
CA VAL A 82 -1.38 -0.47 4.64
C VAL A 82 -0.17 -0.13 3.78
N LEU A 83 1.01 -0.35 4.34
CA LEU A 83 2.25 -0.17 3.60
C LEU A 83 2.74 -1.51 3.11
N ILE A 84 3.02 -1.60 1.82
CA ILE A 84 3.43 -2.84 1.16
C ILE A 84 4.75 -2.59 0.45
N ARG A 85 5.71 -3.47 0.67
CA ARG A 85 6.98 -3.42 -0.06
C ARG A 85 6.94 -4.40 -1.22
N LYS A 86 7.23 -3.90 -2.41
CA LYS A 86 7.28 -4.72 -3.62
C LYS A 86 8.42 -5.73 -3.50
N LYS A 87 8.13 -6.99 -3.79
CA LYS A 87 9.14 -8.06 -3.75
C LYS A 87 10.19 -7.89 -4.83
#